data_321b5f3b737f75a03594d46d0daa0008
#
_entry.id   321b5f3b737f75a03594d46d0daa0008
#
_cell.length_a   1.000
_cell.length_b   1.000
_cell.length_c   1.000
_cell.angle_alpha   90.00
_cell.angle_beta   90.00
_cell.angle_gamma   90.00
#
_symmetry.space_group_name_H-M   'P 1'
#
loop_
_entity.id
_entity.type
_entity.pdbx_description
1 polymer ?
#
loop_
_entity_poly.entity_id
_entity_poly.type
_entity_poly.pdbx_seq_one_letter_code
_entity_poly.pdbx_strand_id
1 'polypeptide(L)'
;MGVEIDPGLVNRSRANIKAAGVEHLVEIREEDIRNVDLSRASVGTFYLYPGANLRLRSMIQDQLKPDARVVSHQFTMGTWKPERVEQLTDSTGILRTLYLWRIRK
;
A
#
# COMPACT_ATOMS: atom_id res chain seq x y z
N MET A 1 6.79 -6.03 4.35
CA MET A 1 7.25 -4.80 5.00
C MET A 1 6.11 -3.79 5.00
N GLY A 2 5.85 -3.20 6.13
CA GLY A 2 4.92 -2.07 6.25
C GLY A 2 5.68 -0.81 6.59
N VAL A 3 5.20 0.33 6.11
CA VAL A 3 5.79 1.65 6.35
C VAL A 3 4.73 2.56 6.95
N GLU A 4 5.04 3.17 8.07
CA GLU A 4 4.14 4.06 8.80
C GLU A 4 4.96 5.17 9.45
N ILE A 5 4.46 6.39 9.41
CA ILE A 5 5.15 7.54 9.99
C ILE A 5 4.64 7.90 11.39
N ASP A 6 3.42 7.53 11.73
CA ASP A 6 2.82 7.83 13.02
C ASP A 6 3.33 6.83 14.09
N PRO A 7 4.05 7.32 15.14
CA PRO A 7 4.61 6.44 16.18
C PRO A 7 3.57 5.56 16.88
N GLY A 8 2.39 6.09 17.13
CA GLY A 8 1.30 5.35 17.77
C GLY A 8 0.82 4.18 16.91
N LEU A 9 0.68 4.41 15.60
CA LEU A 9 0.29 3.38 14.65
C LEU A 9 1.41 2.36 14.43
N VAL A 10 2.67 2.78 14.45
CA VAL A 10 3.83 1.87 14.40
C VAL A 10 3.80 0.90 15.59
N ASN A 11 3.64 1.42 16.79
CA ASN A 11 3.59 0.60 18.00
C ASN A 11 2.42 -0.39 17.97
N ARG A 12 1.25 0.07 17.54
CA ARG A 12 0.05 -0.75 17.41
C ARG A 12 0.24 -1.87 16.39
N SER A 13 0.82 -1.55 15.25
CA SER A 13 1.12 -2.53 14.21
C SER A 13 2.10 -3.60 14.69
N ARG A 14 3.17 -3.18 15.37
CA ARG A 14 4.16 -4.12 15.94
C ARG A 14 3.53 -5.03 16.99
N ALA A 15 2.66 -4.50 17.83
CA ALA A 15 1.95 -5.30 18.83
C ALA A 15 1.02 -6.34 18.17
N ASN A 16 0.31 -5.95 17.09
CA ASN A 16 -0.56 -6.85 16.35
C ASN A 16 0.24 -7.98 15.66
N ILE A 17 1.39 -7.66 15.09
CA ILE A 17 2.29 -8.63 14.46
C ILE A 17 2.79 -9.66 15.48
N LYS A 18 3.18 -9.18 16.65
CA LYS A 18 3.63 -10.05 17.74
C LYS A 18 2.52 -10.96 18.22
N ALA A 19 1.32 -10.41 18.43
CA ALA A 19 0.15 -11.18 18.88
C ALA A 19 -0.24 -12.25 17.84
N ALA A 20 -0.06 -11.99 16.56
CA ALA A 20 -0.33 -12.93 15.48
C ALA A 20 0.80 -13.95 15.26
N GLY A 21 1.96 -13.79 15.92
CA GLY A 21 3.08 -14.71 15.77
C GLY A 21 3.78 -14.66 14.42
N VAL A 22 3.72 -13.53 13.73
CA VAL A 22 4.26 -13.40 12.37
C VAL A 22 5.44 -12.42 12.29
N GLU A 23 6.14 -12.19 13.39
CA GLU A 23 7.27 -11.27 13.45
C GLU A 23 8.40 -11.63 12.45
N HIS A 24 8.56 -12.89 12.14
CA HIS A 24 9.55 -13.39 11.18
C HIS A 24 9.16 -13.13 9.72
N LEU A 25 7.90 -12.75 9.46
CA LEU A 25 7.37 -12.50 8.11
C LEU A 25 7.09 -11.03 7.84
N VAL A 26 6.84 -10.23 8.88
CA VAL A 26 6.37 -8.84 8.75
C VAL A 26 7.27 -7.91 9.54
N GLU A 27 7.82 -6.92 8.86
CA GLU A 27 8.60 -5.83 9.44
C GLU A 27 7.83 -4.53 9.27
N ILE A 28 7.73 -3.73 10.33
CA ILE A 28 7.20 -2.37 10.28
C ILE A 28 8.34 -1.38 10.46
N ARG A 29 8.44 -0.44 9.52
CA ARG A 29 9.42 0.66 9.58
C ARG A 29 8.71 1.97 9.90
N GLU A 30 9.24 2.68 10.89
CA GLU A 30 8.81 4.05 11.22
C GLU A 30 9.57 5.01 10.31
N GLU A 31 9.07 5.20 9.11
CA GLU A 31 9.71 5.99 8.07
C GLU A 31 8.67 6.73 7.24
N ASP A 32 9.10 7.82 6.62
CA ASP A 32 8.33 8.48 5.57
C ASP A 32 8.42 7.63 4.30
N ILE A 33 7.28 7.26 3.73
CA ILE A 33 7.23 6.42 2.53
C ILE A 33 8.06 7.01 1.37
N ARG A 34 8.23 8.33 1.30
CA ARG A 34 9.01 8.99 0.26
C ARG A 34 10.49 8.65 0.32
N ASN A 35 10.99 8.19 1.47
CA ASN A 35 12.39 7.85 1.70
C ASN A 35 12.67 6.34 1.66
N VAL A 36 11.69 5.54 1.33
CA VAL A 36 11.79 4.08 1.33
C VAL A 36 12.10 3.58 -0.09
N ASP A 37 13.02 2.62 -0.18
CA ASP A 37 13.31 1.94 -1.43
C ASP A 37 12.24 0.86 -1.68
N LEU A 38 11.46 1.03 -2.75
CA LEU A 38 10.39 0.12 -3.15
C LEU A 38 10.82 -0.92 -4.18
N SER A 39 12.07 -0.90 -4.64
CA SER A 39 12.52 -1.68 -5.78
C SER A 39 12.40 -3.20 -5.61
N ARG A 40 12.37 -3.69 -4.38
CA ARG A 40 12.26 -5.12 -4.07
C ARG A 40 10.83 -5.63 -3.96
N ALA A 41 9.85 -4.73 -3.90
CA ALA A 41 8.47 -5.12 -3.73
C ALA A 41 7.89 -5.71 -5.01
N SER A 42 7.17 -6.80 -4.90
CA SER A 42 6.38 -7.37 -5.99
C SER A 42 4.92 -6.94 -5.93
N VAL A 43 4.46 -6.53 -4.75
CA VAL A 43 3.12 -6.01 -4.52
C VAL A 43 3.20 -4.85 -3.53
N GLY A 44 2.62 -3.72 -3.89
CA GLY A 44 2.43 -2.59 -2.98
C GLY A 44 0.94 -2.39 -2.70
N THR A 45 0.57 -2.31 -1.43
CA THR A 45 -0.80 -2.00 -1.03
C THR A 45 -0.85 -0.66 -0.31
N PHE A 46 -1.81 0.17 -0.68
CA PHE A 46 -1.91 1.54 -0.19
C PHE A 46 -3.34 1.84 0.28
N TYR A 47 -3.43 2.51 1.42
CA TYR A 47 -4.66 3.14 1.88
C TYR A 47 -4.32 4.57 2.27
N LEU A 48 -4.21 5.42 1.27
CA LEU A 48 -3.80 6.81 1.42
C LEU A 48 -4.83 7.73 0.77
N TYR A 49 -4.89 8.97 1.21
CA TYR A 49 -5.75 9.96 0.61
C TYR A 49 -5.34 10.28 -0.83
N PRO A 50 -6.27 10.77 -1.68
CA PRO A 50 -5.98 11.03 -3.10
C PRO A 50 -4.75 11.91 -3.34
N GLY A 51 -4.56 12.95 -2.52
CA GLY A 51 -3.39 13.83 -2.64
C GLY A 51 -2.07 13.10 -2.39
N ALA A 52 -2.03 12.18 -1.42
CA ALA A 52 -0.86 11.36 -1.16
C ALA A 52 -0.60 10.38 -2.30
N ASN A 53 -1.64 9.74 -2.83
CA ASN A 53 -1.52 8.84 -3.97
C ASN A 53 -0.92 9.55 -5.18
N LEU A 54 -1.38 10.76 -5.49
CA LEU A 54 -0.83 11.56 -6.60
C LEU A 54 0.64 11.90 -6.41
N ARG A 55 1.04 12.26 -5.18
CA ARG A 55 2.44 12.58 -4.87
C ARG A 55 3.36 11.36 -4.97
N LEU A 56 2.87 10.18 -4.66
CA LEU A 56 3.66 8.96 -4.67
C LEU A 56 3.64 8.24 -6.01
N ARG A 57 2.73 8.61 -6.92
CA ARG A 57 2.55 7.90 -8.19
C ARG A 57 3.84 7.74 -8.99
N SER A 58 4.58 8.82 -9.19
CA SER A 58 5.84 8.77 -9.95
C SER A 58 6.85 7.85 -9.28
N MET A 59 7.01 7.93 -7.97
CA MET A 59 7.90 7.08 -7.20
C MET A 59 7.50 5.60 -7.33
N ILE A 60 6.23 5.30 -7.24
CA ILE A 60 5.71 3.94 -7.39
C ILE A 60 6.01 3.41 -8.80
N GLN A 61 5.73 4.20 -9.83
CA GLN A 61 5.97 3.82 -11.22
C GLN A 61 7.44 3.64 -11.54
N ASP A 62 8.30 4.47 -10.96
CA ASP A 62 9.74 4.44 -11.23
C ASP A 62 10.48 3.35 -10.47
N GLN A 63 10.12 3.13 -9.22
CA GLN A 63 10.87 2.25 -8.34
C GLN A 63 10.43 0.79 -8.38
N LEU A 64 9.13 0.53 -8.49
CA LEU A 64 8.65 -0.84 -8.52
C LEU A 64 9.12 -1.55 -9.78
N LYS A 65 9.52 -2.82 -9.63
CA LYS A 65 9.99 -3.62 -10.76
C LYS A 65 8.87 -3.90 -11.77
N PRO A 66 9.23 -4.25 -13.02
CA PRO A 66 8.25 -4.64 -14.03
C PRO A 66 7.33 -5.75 -13.53
N ASP A 67 6.06 -5.66 -13.87
CA ASP A 67 5.00 -6.59 -13.47
C ASP A 67 4.63 -6.58 -11.98
N ALA A 68 5.23 -5.72 -11.16
CA ALA A 68 4.77 -5.50 -9.80
C ALA A 68 3.32 -5.01 -9.80
N ARG A 69 2.56 -5.45 -8.81
CA ARG A 69 1.17 -5.07 -8.65
C ARG A 69 1.02 -3.98 -7.60
N VAL A 70 0.13 -3.04 -7.88
CA VAL A 70 -0.19 -1.94 -6.98
C VAL A 70 -1.68 -2.00 -6.68
N VAL A 71 -2.03 -2.06 -5.41
CA VAL A 71 -3.43 -2.10 -4.98
C VAL A 71 -3.70 -0.90 -4.08
N SER A 72 -4.71 -0.11 -4.43
CA SER A 72 -5.16 1.00 -3.60
C SER A 72 -6.57 0.73 -3.10
N HIS A 73 -6.77 0.96 -1.80
CA HIS A 73 -8.07 0.87 -1.15
C HIS A 73 -8.76 2.22 -1.22
N GLN A 74 -9.95 2.27 -1.81
CA GLN A 74 -10.86 3.42 -1.91
C GLN A 74 -10.43 4.54 -2.87
N PHE A 75 -9.14 4.81 -3.05
CA PHE A 75 -8.68 6.00 -3.74
C PHE A 75 -7.88 5.67 -5.00
N THR A 76 -8.15 6.39 -6.07
CA THR A 76 -7.45 6.24 -7.35
C THR A 76 -6.08 6.94 -7.32
N MET A 77 -5.32 6.77 -8.39
CA MET A 77 -4.04 7.45 -8.62
C MET A 77 -4.15 8.46 -9.76
N GLY A 78 -5.19 9.30 -9.72
CA GLY A 78 -5.42 10.33 -10.71
C GLY A 78 -5.74 9.74 -12.08
N THR A 79 -5.00 10.17 -13.09
CA THR A 79 -5.20 9.74 -14.48
C THR A 79 -4.60 8.38 -14.82
N TRP A 80 -3.85 7.77 -13.91
CA TRP A 80 -3.32 6.43 -14.12
C TRP A 80 -4.46 5.41 -14.02
N LYS A 81 -4.86 4.91 -15.17
CA LYS A 81 -6.05 4.07 -15.28
C LYS A 81 -5.78 2.66 -14.71
N PRO A 82 -6.59 2.18 -13.77
CA PRO A 82 -6.40 0.83 -13.22
C PRO A 82 -6.75 -0.25 -14.25
N GLU A 83 -6.05 -1.39 -14.16
CA GLU A 83 -6.38 -2.56 -14.97
C GLU A 83 -7.66 -3.24 -14.49
N ARG A 84 -7.94 -3.16 -13.19
CA ARG A 84 -9.07 -3.85 -12.57
C ARG A 84 -9.61 -3.04 -11.40
N VAL A 85 -10.92 -3.04 -11.27
CA VAL A 85 -11.63 -2.45 -10.14
C VAL A 85 -12.53 -3.53 -9.54
N GLU A 86 -12.41 -3.76 -8.24
CA GLU A 86 -13.23 -4.71 -7.51
C GLU A 86 -13.97 -3.99 -6.39
N GLN A 87 -15.24 -4.36 -6.20
CA GLN A 87 -16.02 -3.90 -5.07
C GLN A 87 -16.42 -5.09 -4.21
N LEU A 88 -16.30 -4.93 -2.90
CA LEU A 88 -16.70 -5.94 -1.94
C LEU A 88 -17.31 -5.29 -0.70
N THR A 89 -18.18 -6.02 -0.03
CA THR A 89 -18.78 -5.57 1.23
C THR A 89 -18.03 -6.21 2.38
N ASP A 90 -17.52 -5.39 3.30
CA ASP A 90 -16.80 -5.89 4.47
C ASP A 90 -17.74 -6.51 5.51
N SER A 91 -17.17 -7.04 6.60
CA SER A 91 -17.93 -7.69 7.66
C SER A 91 -18.88 -6.74 8.40
N THR A 92 -18.69 -5.43 8.26
CA THR A 92 -19.57 -4.39 8.85
C THR A 92 -20.67 -3.93 7.91
N GLY A 93 -20.73 -4.47 6.68
CA GLY A 93 -21.70 -4.07 5.66
C GLY A 93 -21.29 -2.85 4.84
N ILE A 94 -20.06 -2.36 4.97
CA ILE A 94 -19.56 -1.21 4.22
C ILE A 94 -18.98 -1.67 2.89
N LEU A 95 -19.40 -1.02 1.81
CA LEU A 95 -18.86 -1.26 0.47
C LEU A 95 -17.44 -0.69 0.36
N ARG A 96 -16.51 -1.54 -0.06
CA ARG A 96 -15.11 -1.17 -0.28
C ARG A 96 -14.76 -1.33 -1.75
N THR A 97 -13.97 -0.40 -2.27
CA THR A 97 -13.50 -0.43 -3.65
C THR A 97 -11.98 -0.62 -3.65
N LEU A 98 -11.51 -1.58 -4.43
CA LEU A 98 -10.09 -1.86 -4.63
C LEU A 98 -9.73 -1.60 -6.08
N TYR A 99 -8.63 -0.89 -6.29
CA TYR A 99 -8.08 -0.59 -7.60
C TYR A 99 -6.76 -1.33 -7.77
N LEU A 100 -6.57 -1.98 -8.90
CA LEU A 100 -5.35 -2.71 -9.24
C LEU A 100 -4.67 -2.08 -10.44
N TRP A 101 -3.39 -1.80 -10.31
CA TRP A 101 -2.49 -1.46 -11.40
C TRP A 101 -1.37 -2.48 -11.49
N ARG A 102 -0.78 -2.60 -12.65
CA ARG A 102 0.43 -3.39 -12.87
C ARG A 102 1.49 -2.48 -13.48
N ILE A 103 2.72 -2.60 -12.98
CA ILE A 103 3.82 -1.80 -13.51
C ILE A 103 4.20 -2.33 -14.90
N ARG A 104 4.07 -1.48 -15.90
CA ARG A 104 4.41 -1.78 -17.30
C ARG A 104 5.66 -1.00 -17.70
N LYS A 105 6.75 -1.70 -17.88
CA LYS A 105 8.02 -1.09 -18.32
C LYS A 105 8.56 -1.81 -19.52
#